data_91f11dbd50fa926691eb80a5c9b666dc
#
_entry.id   91f11dbd50fa926691eb80a5c9b666dc
#
_cell.length_a   1.000
_cell.length_b   1.000
_cell.length_c   1.000
_cell.angle_alpha   90.00
_cell.angle_beta   90.00
_cell.angle_gamma   90.00
#
_symmetry.space_group_name_H-M   'P 1'
#
loop_
_entity.id
_entity.type
_entity.pdbx_description
1 polymer ?
#
loop_
_entity_poly.entity_id
_entity_poly.type
_entity_poly.pdbx_seq_one_letter_code
_entity_poly.pdbx_strand_id
1 'polypeptide(L)'
;MAFKATVSFTLFTLKCEKIKTTLSELRKLIILGSGPAGYSAGIYAARAGLDPILITGLEIGGQLTTTTDVENWPGDHDDLQGPDLMERMKNHAEKFDVKIINDHIEQVNVKDKPIELKGNDTYLAESLIIATGASAQYLGIESEEKFLGRGVSACATCDGFFYKDKEVAVIGGGNTAAEEALYLSNICSKVHLIHRRDS
;
A
#
# COMPACT_ATOMS: atom_id res chain seq x y z
N MET A 1 22.81 -40.34 -62.44
CA MET A 1 22.25 -38.96 -62.54
C MET A 1 21.68 -38.57 -61.16
N ALA A 2 22.40 -37.77 -60.41
CA ALA A 2 21.95 -37.36 -59.06
C ALA A 2 21.43 -35.93 -59.18
N PHE A 3 20.15 -35.75 -58.86
CA PHE A 3 19.57 -34.41 -58.76
C PHE A 3 19.86 -33.83 -57.35
N LYS A 4 20.65 -32.74 -57.28
CA LYS A 4 20.81 -31.89 -56.09
C LYS A 4 19.66 -30.91 -56.11
N ALA A 5 18.74 -31.01 -55.14
CA ALA A 5 17.78 -29.97 -54.86
C ALA A 5 18.42 -28.98 -53.88
N THR A 6 18.67 -27.75 -54.38
CA THR A 6 19.12 -26.61 -53.51
C THR A 6 17.90 -25.95 -52.91
N VAL A 7 17.69 -26.13 -51.60
CA VAL A 7 16.65 -25.41 -50.85
C VAL A 7 17.24 -24.08 -50.44
N SER A 8 16.75 -22.99 -51.05
CA SER A 8 17.08 -21.62 -50.66
C SER A 8 16.21 -21.22 -49.47
N PHE A 9 16.80 -21.08 -48.28
CA PHE A 9 16.13 -20.47 -47.12
C PHE A 9 16.24 -18.96 -47.23
N THR A 10 15.15 -18.29 -47.60
CA THR A 10 15.03 -16.84 -47.45
C THR A 10 14.66 -16.53 -46.01
N LEU A 11 15.62 -16.00 -45.21
CA LEU A 11 15.37 -15.54 -43.86
C LEU A 11 14.55 -14.26 -43.95
N PHE A 12 13.25 -14.31 -43.68
CA PHE A 12 12.44 -13.13 -43.42
C PHE A 12 12.69 -12.71 -41.98
N THR A 13 13.48 -11.65 -41.80
CA THR A 13 13.59 -10.97 -40.54
C THR A 13 12.31 -10.13 -40.35
N LEU A 14 11.31 -10.70 -39.70
CA LEU A 14 10.20 -9.90 -39.19
C LEU A 14 10.72 -9.02 -38.10
N LYS A 15 10.89 -7.71 -38.39
CA LYS A 15 10.96 -6.68 -37.34
C LYS A 15 9.64 -6.76 -36.59
N CYS A 16 9.68 -7.35 -35.40
CA CYS A 16 8.60 -7.24 -34.44
C CYS A 16 8.57 -5.78 -33.97
N GLU A 17 7.91 -4.91 -34.71
CA GLU A 17 7.44 -3.65 -34.15
C GLU A 17 6.48 -4.05 -33.03
N LYS A 18 6.81 -3.66 -31.80
CA LYS A 18 5.92 -3.77 -30.66
C LYS A 18 4.64 -3.00 -31.02
N ILE A 19 3.69 -3.68 -31.61
CA ILE A 19 2.32 -3.21 -31.63
C ILE A 19 1.94 -3.16 -30.15
N LYS A 20 1.85 -1.96 -29.59
CA LYS A 20 1.16 -1.70 -28.32
C LYS A 20 -0.32 -2.01 -28.58
N THR A 21 -0.66 -3.26 -28.63
CA THR A 21 -2.04 -3.73 -28.50
C THR A 21 -2.32 -3.67 -27.00
N THR A 22 -2.81 -2.53 -26.55
CA THR A 22 -3.39 -2.35 -25.23
C THR A 22 -4.77 -3.00 -25.22
N LEU A 23 -4.84 -4.30 -25.39
CA LEU A 23 -5.92 -5.10 -24.83
C LEU A 23 -5.49 -5.36 -23.39
N SER A 24 -6.04 -4.55 -22.47
CA SER A 24 -5.86 -4.76 -21.05
C SER A 24 -6.35 -6.17 -20.72
N GLU A 25 -5.40 -7.04 -20.40
CA GLU A 25 -5.71 -8.45 -20.07
C GLU A 25 -6.59 -8.46 -18.82
N LEU A 26 -7.73 -9.15 -18.91
CA LEU A 26 -8.64 -9.30 -17.77
C LEU A 26 -7.96 -10.09 -16.65
N ARG A 27 -7.87 -9.51 -15.47
CA ARG A 27 -7.28 -10.12 -14.28
C ARG A 27 -8.35 -10.61 -13.33
N LYS A 28 -8.14 -11.77 -12.72
CA LYS A 28 -9.04 -12.31 -11.70
C LYS A 28 -9.12 -11.36 -10.48
N LEU A 29 -7.95 -10.84 -10.09
CA LEU A 29 -7.83 -9.98 -8.92
C LEU A 29 -6.77 -8.90 -9.14
N ILE A 30 -7.15 -7.65 -8.84
CA ILE A 30 -6.22 -6.54 -8.69
C ILE A 30 -6.28 -6.04 -7.24
N ILE A 31 -5.13 -5.70 -6.69
CA ILE A 31 -4.97 -5.15 -5.34
C ILE A 31 -4.38 -3.74 -5.49
N LEU A 32 -5.05 -2.73 -4.94
CA LEU A 32 -4.56 -1.36 -4.92
C LEU A 32 -3.91 -1.04 -3.59
N GLY A 33 -2.64 -0.67 -3.65
CA GLY A 33 -1.82 -0.28 -2.51
C GLY A 33 -0.78 -1.33 -2.14
N SER A 34 0.43 -0.87 -1.85
CA SER A 34 1.60 -1.68 -1.50
C SER A 34 2.01 -1.58 -0.03
N GLY A 35 1.09 -1.14 0.83
CA GLY A 35 1.26 -1.20 2.27
C GLY A 35 1.14 -2.64 2.82
N PRO A 36 1.23 -2.83 4.15
CA PRO A 36 1.14 -4.16 4.78
C PRO A 36 -0.12 -4.92 4.38
N ALA A 37 -1.26 -4.23 4.28
CA ALA A 37 -2.53 -4.83 3.87
C ALA A 37 -2.48 -5.35 2.43
N GLY A 38 -1.91 -4.57 1.51
CA GLY A 38 -1.79 -4.96 0.10
C GLY A 38 -0.86 -6.15 -0.10
N TYR A 39 0.32 -6.13 0.49
CA TYR A 39 1.24 -7.29 0.40
C TYR A 39 0.66 -8.53 1.06
N SER A 40 0.02 -8.41 2.23
CA SER A 40 -0.66 -9.54 2.88
C SER A 40 -1.74 -10.13 1.99
N ALA A 41 -2.61 -9.28 1.42
CA ALA A 41 -3.65 -9.71 0.49
C ALA A 41 -3.05 -10.42 -0.74
N GLY A 42 -1.96 -9.87 -1.31
CA GLY A 42 -1.25 -10.44 -2.45
C GLY A 42 -0.72 -11.84 -2.18
N ILE A 43 -0.06 -12.04 -1.04
CA ILE A 43 0.49 -13.32 -0.62
C ILE A 43 -0.64 -14.37 -0.53
N TYR A 44 -1.74 -14.06 0.16
CA TYR A 44 -2.83 -15.05 0.32
C TYR A 44 -3.58 -15.28 -0.99
N ALA A 45 -3.78 -14.26 -1.81
CA ALA A 45 -4.40 -14.40 -3.12
C ALA A 45 -3.56 -15.28 -4.07
N ALA A 46 -2.24 -15.07 -4.10
CA ALA A 46 -1.33 -15.91 -4.89
C ALA A 46 -1.36 -17.36 -4.42
N ARG A 47 -1.32 -17.60 -3.10
CA ARG A 47 -1.43 -18.94 -2.52
C ARG A 47 -2.78 -19.61 -2.80
N ALA A 48 -3.83 -18.83 -3.07
CA ALA A 48 -5.14 -19.33 -3.50
C ALA A 48 -5.25 -19.55 -5.02
N GLY A 49 -4.16 -19.32 -5.79
CA GLY A 49 -4.14 -19.52 -7.24
C GLY A 49 -4.88 -18.44 -8.04
N LEU A 50 -5.03 -17.24 -7.49
CA LEU A 50 -5.75 -16.13 -8.15
C LEU A 50 -4.90 -15.31 -9.11
N ASP A 51 -3.58 -15.53 -9.16
CA ASP A 51 -2.63 -14.77 -9.99
C ASP A 51 -2.82 -13.23 -9.85
N PRO A 52 -2.67 -12.68 -8.63
CA PRO A 52 -3.01 -11.30 -8.37
C PRO A 52 -1.99 -10.33 -8.97
N ILE A 53 -2.49 -9.15 -9.38
CA ILE A 53 -1.67 -7.98 -9.63
C ILE A 53 -1.82 -7.03 -8.45
N LEU A 54 -0.69 -6.50 -7.94
CA LEU A 54 -0.65 -5.44 -6.94
C LEU A 54 -0.15 -4.17 -7.61
N ILE A 55 -0.94 -3.09 -7.53
CA ILE A 55 -0.59 -1.76 -8.04
C ILE A 55 -0.20 -0.90 -6.84
N THR A 56 1.03 -0.35 -6.86
CA THR A 56 1.65 0.22 -5.68
C THR A 56 1.05 1.53 -5.20
N GLY A 57 0.59 2.39 -6.10
CA GLY A 57 0.34 3.80 -5.81
C GLY A 57 1.63 4.64 -5.85
N LEU A 58 1.54 5.88 -5.37
CA LEU A 58 2.66 6.82 -5.34
C LEU A 58 3.66 6.49 -4.22
N GLU A 59 3.18 6.08 -3.05
CA GLU A 59 3.98 5.75 -1.88
C GLU A 59 4.19 4.24 -1.80
N ILE A 60 5.27 3.75 -2.42
CA ILE A 60 5.60 2.32 -2.43
C ILE A 60 5.96 1.86 -1.02
N GLY A 61 5.23 0.88 -0.49
CA GLY A 61 5.37 0.39 0.89
C GLY A 61 4.47 1.13 1.89
N GLY A 62 3.87 2.25 1.48
CA GLY A 62 2.96 3.02 2.31
C GLY A 62 3.64 3.69 3.51
N GLN A 63 2.85 4.09 4.51
CA GLN A 63 3.32 4.91 5.63
C GLN A 63 4.43 4.28 6.48
N LEU A 64 4.53 2.96 6.55
CA LEU A 64 5.60 2.30 7.32
C LEU A 64 6.99 2.60 6.76
N THR A 65 7.13 3.00 5.50
CA THR A 65 8.44 3.39 4.94
C THR A 65 9.00 4.67 5.55
N THR A 66 8.17 5.46 6.20
CA THR A 66 8.56 6.69 6.91
C THR A 66 8.60 6.54 8.43
N THR A 67 8.23 5.35 8.93
CA THR A 67 8.26 5.02 10.36
C THR A 67 9.62 4.43 10.73
N THR A 68 10.15 4.83 11.88
CA THR A 68 11.38 4.25 12.42
C THR A 68 11.08 2.91 13.10
N ASP A 69 10.91 2.92 14.41
CA ASP A 69 10.73 1.69 15.21
C ASP A 69 9.31 1.15 15.07
N VAL A 70 9.17 -0.15 14.82
CA VAL A 70 7.90 -0.87 14.72
C VAL A 70 7.83 -1.92 15.81
N GLU A 71 7.23 -1.58 16.94
CA GLU A 71 7.16 -2.46 18.12
C GLU A 71 5.89 -3.33 18.17
N ASN A 72 4.90 -3.02 17.33
CA ASN A 72 3.58 -3.67 17.33
C ASN A 72 3.37 -4.65 16.18
N TRP A 73 4.45 -5.08 15.50
CA TRP A 73 4.39 -6.14 14.50
C TRP A 73 4.64 -7.50 15.14
N PRO A 74 3.62 -8.40 15.23
CA PRO A 74 3.80 -9.72 15.80
C PRO A 74 4.76 -10.57 14.96
N GLY A 75 5.74 -11.18 15.60
CA GLY A 75 6.72 -12.04 14.94
C GLY A 75 8.12 -11.43 14.82
N ASP A 76 8.28 -10.18 15.19
CA ASP A 76 9.57 -9.53 15.39
C ASP A 76 9.61 -8.91 16.79
N HIS A 77 10.79 -8.95 17.43
CA HIS A 77 10.96 -8.44 18.80
C HIS A 77 12.21 -7.54 18.94
N ASP A 78 13.06 -7.46 17.91
CA ASP A 78 14.32 -6.72 17.94
C ASP A 78 14.30 -5.60 16.91
N ASP A 79 14.41 -4.37 17.34
CA ASP A 79 14.72 -3.13 16.58
C ASP A 79 14.23 -3.09 15.11
N LEU A 80 13.01 -3.57 14.87
CA LEU A 80 12.43 -3.62 13.54
C LEU A 80 12.12 -2.21 13.03
N GLN A 81 12.74 -1.85 11.92
CA GLN A 81 12.47 -0.58 11.25
C GLN A 81 11.36 -0.73 10.20
N GLY A 82 10.54 0.31 10.05
CA GLY A 82 9.43 0.30 9.09
C GLY A 82 9.86 -0.02 7.65
N PRO A 83 10.91 0.62 7.10
CA PRO A 83 11.41 0.28 5.76
C PRO A 83 11.82 -1.18 5.60
N ASP A 84 12.51 -1.75 6.59
CA ASP A 84 12.98 -3.13 6.57
C ASP A 84 11.80 -4.11 6.58
N LEU A 85 10.77 -3.83 7.39
CA LEU A 85 9.54 -4.60 7.38
C LEU A 85 8.88 -4.58 6.01
N MET A 86 8.79 -3.41 5.38
CA MET A 86 8.13 -3.28 4.07
C MET A 86 8.91 -3.97 2.96
N GLU A 87 10.24 -3.93 2.99
CA GLU A 87 11.08 -4.70 2.07
C GLU A 87 10.88 -6.21 2.25
N ARG A 88 10.84 -6.70 3.48
CA ARG A 88 10.58 -8.12 3.78
C ARG A 88 9.20 -8.54 3.29
N MET A 89 8.16 -7.71 3.47
CA MET A 89 6.81 -8.00 3.00
C MET A 89 6.73 -8.03 1.47
N LYS A 90 7.41 -7.10 0.79
CA LYS A 90 7.55 -7.08 -0.67
C LYS A 90 8.21 -8.37 -1.17
N ASN A 91 9.37 -8.71 -0.64
CA ASN A 91 10.12 -9.92 -1.00
C ASN A 91 9.28 -11.19 -0.76
N HIS A 92 8.46 -11.19 0.29
CA HIS A 92 7.55 -12.30 0.57
C HIS A 92 6.42 -12.39 -0.47
N ALA A 93 5.87 -11.27 -0.93
CA ALA A 93 4.89 -11.26 -2.01
C ALA A 93 5.50 -11.74 -3.34
N GLU A 94 6.68 -11.24 -3.68
CA GLU A 94 7.42 -11.65 -4.88
C GLU A 94 7.79 -13.15 -4.88
N LYS A 95 8.07 -13.73 -3.72
CA LYS A 95 8.31 -15.18 -3.56
C LYS A 95 7.13 -16.04 -4.01
N PHE A 96 5.92 -15.52 -3.95
CA PHE A 96 4.70 -16.17 -4.44
C PHE A 96 4.25 -15.65 -5.79
N ASP A 97 5.15 -15.06 -6.57
CA ASP A 97 4.90 -14.57 -7.93
C ASP A 97 3.81 -13.49 -8.00
N VAL A 98 3.56 -12.74 -6.91
CA VAL A 98 2.68 -11.57 -6.97
C VAL A 98 3.29 -10.54 -7.91
N LYS A 99 2.58 -10.24 -9.00
CA LYS A 99 3.04 -9.23 -9.95
C LYS A 99 2.83 -7.83 -9.40
N ILE A 100 3.93 -7.15 -9.09
CA ILE A 100 3.91 -5.77 -8.56
C ILE A 100 4.11 -4.79 -9.72
N ILE A 101 3.19 -3.83 -9.87
CA ILE A 101 3.21 -2.80 -10.91
C ILE A 101 3.28 -1.44 -10.24
N ASN A 102 4.28 -0.64 -10.66
CA ASN A 102 4.42 0.73 -10.23
C ASN A 102 3.52 1.62 -11.09
N ASP A 103 2.34 1.90 -10.61
CA ASP A 103 1.37 2.81 -11.22
C ASP A 103 0.51 3.46 -10.15
N HIS A 104 -0.13 4.57 -10.50
CA HIS A 104 -1.08 5.29 -9.67
C HIS A 104 -2.44 5.30 -10.34
N ILE A 105 -3.45 4.76 -9.66
CA ILE A 105 -4.80 4.68 -10.18
C ILE A 105 -5.57 5.95 -9.76
N GLU A 106 -6.01 6.71 -10.76
CA GLU A 106 -6.78 7.94 -10.56
C GLU A 106 -8.30 7.71 -10.58
N GLN A 107 -8.74 6.69 -11.31
CA GLN A 107 -10.17 6.41 -11.48
C GLN A 107 -10.45 4.91 -11.44
N VAL A 108 -11.56 4.54 -10.79
CA VAL A 108 -12.06 3.16 -10.76
C VAL A 108 -13.54 3.16 -11.11
N ASN A 109 -13.92 2.39 -12.14
CA ASN A 109 -15.29 2.13 -12.48
C ASN A 109 -15.72 0.75 -11.96
N VAL A 110 -16.54 0.72 -10.93
CA VAL A 110 -17.08 -0.51 -10.31
C VAL A 110 -18.54 -0.78 -10.71
N LYS A 111 -19.17 0.12 -11.48
CA LYS A 111 -20.58 -0.01 -11.86
C LYS A 111 -20.80 -1.14 -12.84
N ASP A 112 -19.83 -1.32 -13.73
CA ASP A 112 -19.89 -2.30 -14.80
C ASP A 112 -18.85 -3.42 -14.54
N LYS A 113 -19.03 -4.56 -15.19
CA LYS A 113 -18.07 -5.66 -15.23
C LYS A 113 -17.50 -5.80 -16.63
N PRO A 114 -16.19 -5.96 -16.79
CA PRO A 114 -15.17 -5.99 -15.73
C PRO A 114 -14.96 -4.63 -15.07
N ILE A 115 -14.42 -4.64 -13.83
CA ILE A 115 -13.98 -3.43 -13.14
C ILE A 115 -12.86 -2.80 -13.95
N GLU A 116 -12.97 -1.51 -14.25
CA GLU A 116 -11.95 -0.77 -14.99
C GLU A 116 -11.20 0.18 -14.05
N LEU A 117 -9.87 0.11 -14.10
CA LEU A 117 -8.97 0.98 -13.33
C LEU A 117 -8.12 1.77 -14.32
N LYS A 118 -8.03 3.09 -14.14
CA LYS A 118 -7.24 4.00 -14.99
C LYS A 118 -6.15 4.67 -14.19
N GLY A 119 -4.92 4.48 -14.63
CA GLY A 119 -3.71 5.16 -14.21
C GLY A 119 -2.92 5.58 -15.44
N ASN A 120 -1.61 5.37 -15.45
CA ASN A 120 -0.81 5.50 -16.67
C ASN A 120 -1.23 4.48 -17.73
N ASP A 121 -1.65 3.30 -17.28
CA ASP A 121 -2.26 2.27 -18.11
C ASP A 121 -3.72 2.02 -17.68
N THR A 122 -4.45 1.24 -18.49
CA THR A 122 -5.81 0.78 -18.14
C THR A 122 -5.78 -0.68 -17.78
N TYR A 123 -6.38 -1.03 -16.65
CA TYR A 123 -6.45 -2.39 -16.13
C TYR A 123 -7.90 -2.84 -16.02
N LEU A 124 -8.14 -4.13 -16.30
CA LEU A 124 -9.45 -4.77 -16.16
C LEU A 124 -9.38 -5.89 -15.11
N ALA A 125 -10.36 -5.91 -14.21
CA ALA A 125 -10.42 -6.89 -13.13
C ALA A 125 -11.82 -7.47 -12.94
N GLU A 126 -11.88 -8.76 -12.58
CA GLU A 126 -13.10 -9.39 -12.09
C GLU A 126 -13.39 -9.00 -10.65
N SER A 127 -12.32 -8.86 -9.85
CA SER A 127 -12.38 -8.49 -8.44
C SER A 127 -11.30 -7.48 -8.08
N LEU A 128 -11.59 -6.64 -7.07
CA LEU A 128 -10.71 -5.58 -6.61
C LEU A 128 -10.62 -5.60 -5.08
N ILE A 129 -9.39 -5.52 -4.57
CA ILE A 129 -9.11 -5.24 -3.15
C ILE A 129 -8.55 -3.82 -3.07
N ILE A 130 -9.17 -2.97 -2.25
CA ILE A 130 -8.71 -1.62 -1.96
C ILE A 130 -7.91 -1.67 -0.67
N ALA A 131 -6.60 -1.45 -0.76
CA ALA A 131 -5.65 -1.46 0.35
C ALA A 131 -4.80 -0.18 0.35
N THR A 132 -5.42 0.94 -0.02
CA THR A 132 -4.75 2.23 -0.26
C THR A 132 -4.36 2.97 1.01
N GLY A 133 -4.74 2.45 2.17
CA GLY A 133 -4.45 3.09 3.45
C GLY A 133 -5.18 4.40 3.65
N ALA A 134 -4.62 5.23 4.52
CA ALA A 134 -5.08 6.59 4.80
C ALA A 134 -3.88 7.49 5.07
N SER A 135 -4.03 8.78 4.81
CA SER A 135 -3.05 9.79 5.19
C SER A 135 -3.59 10.60 6.37
N ALA A 136 -2.72 10.85 7.35
CA ALA A 136 -3.07 11.70 8.48
C ALA A 136 -3.31 13.14 8.02
N GLN A 137 -4.28 13.79 8.65
CA GLN A 137 -4.50 15.22 8.47
C GLN A 137 -3.85 15.97 9.65
N TYR A 138 -2.89 16.81 9.32
CA TYR A 138 -2.20 17.66 10.28
C TYR A 138 -2.80 19.07 10.28
N LEU A 139 -2.50 19.84 11.32
CA LEU A 139 -2.92 21.26 11.43
C LEU A 139 -2.20 22.16 10.43
N GLY A 140 -1.02 21.75 9.95
CA GLY A 140 -0.18 22.50 9.04
C GLY A 140 0.65 23.59 9.75
N ILE A 141 1.00 23.37 11.01
CA ILE A 141 1.86 24.28 11.80
C ILE A 141 3.30 23.76 11.82
N GLU A 142 4.27 24.66 11.83
CA GLU A 142 5.70 24.33 11.77
C GLU A 142 6.16 23.33 12.85
N SER A 143 5.55 23.41 14.04
CA SER A 143 5.88 22.51 15.14
C SER A 143 5.49 21.06 14.89
N GLU A 144 4.52 20.77 14.02
CA GLU A 144 4.14 19.39 13.69
C GLU A 144 5.28 18.68 12.95
N GLU A 145 5.84 19.30 11.92
CA GLU A 145 6.98 18.74 11.19
C GLU A 145 8.20 18.53 12.10
N LYS A 146 8.47 19.54 12.95
CA LYS A 146 9.62 19.52 13.86
C LYS A 146 9.55 18.41 14.89
N PHE A 147 8.36 18.07 15.38
CA PHE A 147 8.15 17.11 16.45
C PHE A 147 7.50 15.80 15.99
N LEU A 148 7.33 15.61 14.68
CA LEU A 148 6.79 14.35 14.13
C LEU A 148 7.66 13.17 14.56
N GLY A 149 7.05 12.14 15.15
CA GLY A 149 7.74 11.00 15.76
C GLY A 149 8.51 11.32 17.05
N ARG A 150 8.45 12.58 17.55
CA ARG A 150 9.15 13.03 18.76
C ARG A 150 8.25 13.83 19.71
N GLY A 151 6.96 13.58 19.66
CA GLY A 151 5.95 14.28 20.46
C GLY A 151 4.67 14.58 19.69
N VAL A 152 4.73 14.58 18.37
CA VAL A 152 3.56 14.64 17.48
C VAL A 152 3.42 13.33 16.76
N SER A 153 2.23 12.74 16.84
CA SER A 153 1.85 11.51 16.17
C SER A 153 0.43 11.63 15.61
N ALA A 154 0.12 10.85 14.61
CA ALA A 154 -1.23 10.70 14.06
C ALA A 154 -1.82 9.30 14.30
N CYS A 155 -1.22 8.51 15.20
CA CYS A 155 -1.64 7.15 15.49
C CYS A 155 -1.41 6.82 16.97
N ALA A 156 -2.46 6.85 17.77
CA ALA A 156 -2.37 6.53 19.19
C ALA A 156 -2.00 5.07 19.46
N THR A 157 -2.49 4.14 18.63
CA THR A 157 -2.18 2.71 18.78
C THR A 157 -0.74 2.37 18.36
N CYS A 158 -0.10 3.21 17.53
CA CYS A 158 1.28 3.04 17.11
C CYS A 158 2.24 3.58 18.19
N ASP A 159 2.03 4.81 18.61
CA ASP A 159 3.01 5.59 19.39
C ASP A 159 2.57 5.84 20.84
N GLY A 160 1.31 5.59 21.17
CA GLY A 160 0.75 5.94 22.47
C GLY A 160 1.48 5.29 23.64
N PHE A 161 2.05 4.09 23.45
CA PHE A 161 2.80 3.40 24.49
C PHE A 161 4.04 4.18 24.98
N PHE A 162 4.70 4.94 24.10
CA PHE A 162 5.85 5.77 24.44
C PHE A 162 5.49 6.96 25.38
N TYR A 163 4.20 7.26 25.47
CA TYR A 163 3.66 8.35 26.31
C TYR A 163 2.90 7.84 27.53
N LYS A 164 3.15 6.57 27.92
CA LYS A 164 2.57 6.00 29.13
C LYS A 164 2.85 6.89 30.35
N ASP A 165 1.81 7.08 31.19
CA ASP A 165 1.83 7.89 32.41
C ASP A 165 2.15 9.39 32.17
N LYS A 166 2.11 9.89 30.92
CA LYS A 166 2.30 11.31 30.59
C LYS A 166 0.97 12.01 30.32
N GLU A 167 0.98 13.33 30.37
CA GLU A 167 -0.13 14.16 29.88
C GLU A 167 0.01 14.31 28.36
N VAL A 168 -1.09 14.08 27.62
CA VAL A 168 -1.15 14.17 26.17
C VAL A 168 -2.33 15.00 25.71
N ALA A 169 -2.27 15.51 24.49
CA ALA A 169 -3.38 16.20 23.84
C ALA A 169 -3.77 15.49 22.54
N VAL A 170 -5.06 15.29 22.34
CA VAL A 170 -5.65 14.83 21.07
C VAL A 170 -6.37 16.01 20.43
N ILE A 171 -6.01 16.33 19.20
CA ILE A 171 -6.58 17.46 18.45
C ILE A 171 -7.51 16.95 17.37
N GLY A 172 -8.79 17.25 17.51
CA GLY A 172 -9.83 16.83 16.58
C GLY A 172 -11.19 16.74 17.26
N GLY A 173 -12.22 16.48 16.48
CA GLY A 173 -13.61 16.33 16.97
C GLY A 173 -14.40 15.29 16.18
N GLY A 174 -13.73 14.49 15.34
CA GLY A 174 -14.33 13.37 14.62
C GLY A 174 -14.17 12.05 15.39
N ASN A 175 -14.70 10.98 14.81
CA ASN A 175 -14.66 9.65 15.42
C ASN A 175 -13.22 9.20 15.75
N THR A 176 -12.28 9.40 14.84
CA THR A 176 -10.86 9.06 15.07
C THR A 176 -10.30 9.74 16.32
N ALA A 177 -10.54 11.05 16.49
CA ALA A 177 -10.06 11.75 17.67
C ALA A 177 -10.69 11.22 18.97
N ALA A 178 -11.97 10.85 18.94
CA ALA A 178 -12.64 10.26 20.09
C ALA A 178 -12.10 8.84 20.42
N GLU A 179 -11.90 8.02 19.42
CA GLU A 179 -11.35 6.67 19.56
C GLU A 179 -9.91 6.70 20.10
N GLU A 180 -9.07 7.57 19.55
CA GLU A 180 -7.69 7.75 20.02
C GLU A 180 -7.61 8.32 21.42
N ALA A 181 -8.48 9.29 21.78
CA ALA A 181 -8.55 9.81 23.13
C ALA A 181 -8.98 8.72 24.14
N LEU A 182 -9.94 7.87 23.78
CA LEU A 182 -10.35 6.73 24.59
C LEU A 182 -9.20 5.72 24.76
N TYR A 183 -8.48 5.40 23.70
CA TYR A 183 -7.32 4.50 23.76
C TYR A 183 -6.25 5.07 24.70
N LEU A 184 -5.85 6.32 24.50
CA LEU A 184 -4.82 7.00 25.29
C LEU A 184 -5.23 7.16 26.76
N SER A 185 -6.52 7.28 27.07
CA SER A 185 -7.02 7.38 28.46
C SER A 185 -6.71 6.14 29.29
N ASN A 186 -6.45 4.99 28.68
CA ASN A 186 -6.08 3.77 29.37
C ASN A 186 -4.58 3.67 29.72
N ILE A 187 -3.75 4.50 29.09
CA ILE A 187 -2.28 4.41 29.21
C ILE A 187 -1.63 5.70 29.69
N CYS A 188 -2.23 6.85 29.40
CA CYS A 188 -1.72 8.16 29.78
C CYS A 188 -2.28 8.63 31.11
N SER A 189 -1.57 9.48 31.83
CA SER A 189 -2.03 10.06 33.10
C SER A 189 -3.17 11.05 32.91
N LYS A 190 -3.21 11.73 31.75
CA LYS A 190 -4.26 12.68 31.40
C LYS A 190 -4.32 12.87 29.89
N VAL A 191 -5.53 12.94 29.35
CA VAL A 191 -5.79 13.24 27.94
C VAL A 191 -6.61 14.49 27.81
N HIS A 192 -6.09 15.46 27.05
CA HIS A 192 -6.81 16.67 26.71
C HIS A 192 -7.37 16.54 25.30
N LEU A 193 -8.70 16.49 25.16
CA LEU A 193 -9.35 16.53 23.85
C LEU A 193 -9.59 17.99 23.45
N ILE A 194 -8.95 18.43 22.37
CA ILE A 194 -9.02 19.82 21.90
C ILE A 194 -9.82 19.84 20.60
N HIS A 195 -10.94 20.54 20.65
CA HIS A 195 -11.82 20.75 19.48
C HIS A 195 -12.04 22.24 19.24
N ARG A 196 -12.06 22.65 17.97
CA ARG A 196 -12.17 24.08 17.59
C ARG A 196 -13.57 24.66 17.61
N ARG A 197 -14.60 23.85 17.85
CA ARG A 197 -16.02 24.28 17.85
C ARG A 197 -16.61 24.00 19.22
N ASP A 198 -17.63 24.78 19.60
CA ASP A 198 -18.35 24.63 20.86
C ASP A 198 -19.48 23.58 20.78
N SER A 199 -19.76 23.09 19.60
CA SER A 199 -20.78 22.06 19.30
C SER A 199 -20.50 21.33 18.00
#